data_19cd036660208c39c5c6158d45b930a3
#
_entry.id   19cd036660208c39c5c6158d45b930a3
#
_cell.length_a   1.000
_cell.length_b   1.000
_cell.length_c   1.000
_cell.angle_alpha   90.00
_cell.angle_beta   90.00
_cell.angle_gamma   90.00
#
_symmetry.space_group_name_H-M   'P 1'
#
loop_
_entity.id
_entity.type
_entity.pdbx_description
1 polymer ?
#
loop_
_entity_poly.entity_id
_entity_poly.type
_entity_poly.pdbx_seq_one_letter_code
_entity_poly.pdbx_strand_id
1 'polypeptide(L)'
;TQENFIQFARQNENLYSLAYALGYRPKVTEAAVTEVEIFQQVPSKLDPITSEYVPDYNYVLNIKENLQVASNTANSTNFLIEDSIDFSFSSSADPTDISIYQIDNNNNPQYYLLKKKRKAVSATINSITHTFGPAEKFATIQIEGANIIKILDVTDSDGNTWSEVPYLAQDMVYEKIPNNKSTDFNFEGDNAQVPYLLRLEKTQRRFVSRFKDQTTLELQFGAGTATGEDDEDITPNPNNVGIGLPFSQDKLTTAYSPSNFTLTDSYGVAPSNTTLTIRYLTGGGISSNVPSNTLTKVTDGGKIKFSNFNLDEVTANYVFNSVLVNNPNAATGGKDGDTIEELRFNSLNT
;
A
#
# COMPACT_ATOMS: atom_id res chain seq x y z
N THR A 1 -24.26 -19.78 24.86
CA THR A 1 -23.75 -18.66 25.31
C THR A 1 -22.34 -18.71 25.86
N GLN A 2 -21.64 -19.84 25.78
CA GLN A 2 -20.19 -19.89 26.02
C GLN A 2 -19.42 -19.17 24.92
N GLU A 3 -19.97 -19.08 23.71
CA GLU A 3 -19.38 -18.41 22.55
C GLU A 3 -19.20 -16.89 22.72
N ASN A 4 -19.83 -16.28 23.72
CA ASN A 4 -19.67 -14.84 24.00
C ASN A 4 -18.44 -14.51 24.85
N PHE A 5 -17.71 -15.54 25.30
CA PHE A 5 -16.49 -15.37 26.08
C PHE A 5 -15.29 -15.90 25.30
N ILE A 6 -14.29 -15.07 25.07
CA ILE A 6 -13.11 -15.42 24.27
C ILE A 6 -12.39 -16.68 24.77
N GLN A 7 -12.43 -16.94 26.06
CA GLN A 7 -11.81 -18.13 26.67
C GLN A 7 -12.52 -19.43 26.29
N PHE A 8 -13.84 -19.37 25.95
CA PHE A 8 -14.67 -20.54 25.71
C PHE A 8 -15.19 -20.63 24.28
N ALA A 9 -15.11 -19.55 23.51
CA ALA A 9 -15.52 -19.50 22.11
C ALA A 9 -14.73 -20.51 21.29
N ARG A 10 -15.41 -21.29 20.46
CA ARG A 10 -14.83 -22.34 19.62
C ARG A 10 -14.95 -22.07 18.13
N GLN A 11 -15.98 -21.29 17.75
CA GLN A 11 -16.16 -20.87 16.37
C GLN A 11 -15.17 -19.77 16.01
N ASN A 12 -14.44 -19.93 14.91
CA ASN A 12 -13.42 -18.99 14.47
C ASN A 12 -13.99 -17.58 14.28
N GLU A 13 -15.14 -17.44 13.64
CA GLU A 13 -15.79 -16.13 13.42
C GLU A 13 -16.07 -15.40 14.74
N ASN A 14 -16.53 -16.13 15.77
CA ASN A 14 -16.80 -15.55 17.08
C ASN A 14 -15.50 -15.13 17.77
N LEU A 15 -14.45 -15.95 17.65
CA LEU A 15 -13.12 -15.63 18.21
C LEU A 15 -12.54 -14.37 17.57
N TYR A 16 -12.58 -14.26 16.24
CA TYR A 16 -12.12 -13.08 15.52
C TYR A 16 -12.93 -11.84 15.91
N SER A 17 -14.25 -11.96 15.95
CA SER A 17 -15.13 -10.86 16.35
C SER A 17 -14.86 -10.37 17.78
N LEU A 18 -14.67 -11.30 18.73
CA LEU A 18 -14.32 -10.96 20.12
C LEU A 18 -12.93 -10.36 20.25
N ALA A 19 -11.96 -10.84 19.46
CA ALA A 19 -10.61 -10.26 19.41
C ALA A 19 -10.66 -8.79 18.98
N TYR A 20 -11.39 -8.47 17.90
CA TYR A 20 -11.60 -7.08 17.49
C TYR A 20 -12.31 -6.24 18.55
N ALA A 21 -13.31 -6.81 19.24
CA ALA A 21 -14.01 -6.12 20.32
C ALA A 21 -13.11 -5.78 21.51
N LEU A 22 -12.07 -6.60 21.74
CA LEU A 22 -11.03 -6.37 22.75
C LEU A 22 -9.88 -5.46 22.25
N GLY A 23 -9.90 -5.06 20.99
CA GLY A 23 -8.87 -4.19 20.39
C GLY A 23 -7.73 -4.94 19.68
N TYR A 24 -7.72 -6.28 19.74
CA TYR A 24 -6.72 -7.09 19.03
C TYR A 24 -7.11 -7.28 17.57
N ARG A 25 -6.15 -7.12 16.67
CA ARG A 25 -6.31 -7.40 15.23
C ARG A 25 -5.66 -8.74 14.91
N PRO A 26 -6.46 -9.81 14.68
CA PRO A 26 -5.94 -11.13 14.37
C PRO A 26 -5.04 -11.12 13.13
N LYS A 27 -3.95 -11.87 13.20
CA LYS A 27 -3.01 -12.04 12.09
C LYS A 27 -3.26 -13.39 11.42
N VAL A 28 -3.56 -13.35 10.14
CA VAL A 28 -3.79 -14.57 9.33
C VAL A 28 -2.46 -15.11 8.80
N THR A 29 -1.53 -14.24 8.52
CA THR A 29 -0.17 -14.55 8.07
C THR A 29 0.75 -13.36 8.33
N GLU A 30 2.04 -13.59 8.47
CA GLU A 30 3.05 -12.55 8.50
C GLU A 30 4.02 -12.74 7.34
N ALA A 31 4.27 -11.66 6.63
CA ALA A 31 5.19 -11.67 5.50
C ALA A 31 6.65 -11.65 5.98
N ALA A 32 7.51 -12.41 5.33
CA ALA A 32 8.95 -12.27 5.51
C ALA A 32 9.45 -10.98 4.87
N VAL A 33 10.44 -10.38 5.51
CA VAL A 33 11.03 -9.11 5.08
C VAL A 33 12.53 -9.27 4.90
N THR A 34 13.08 -8.67 3.87
CA THR A 34 14.53 -8.56 3.68
C THR A 34 14.86 -7.24 2.99
N GLU A 35 16.11 -6.81 3.09
CA GLU A 35 16.66 -5.76 2.26
C GLU A 35 17.21 -6.38 0.97
N VAL A 36 16.86 -5.81 -0.17
CA VAL A 36 17.40 -6.22 -1.49
C VAL A 36 18.27 -5.11 -2.07
N GLU A 37 19.32 -5.51 -2.72
CA GLU A 37 20.18 -4.66 -3.54
C GLU A 37 19.75 -4.80 -5.00
N ILE A 38 19.49 -3.67 -5.65
CA ILE A 38 19.10 -3.60 -7.06
C ILE A 38 20.23 -2.93 -7.81
N PHE A 39 20.68 -3.56 -8.88
CA PHE A 39 21.81 -3.15 -9.69
C PHE A 39 21.37 -2.81 -11.09
N GLN A 40 22.01 -1.80 -11.67
CA GLN A 40 21.90 -1.41 -13.07
C GLN A 40 23.26 -1.03 -13.60
N GLN A 41 23.59 -1.45 -14.81
CA GLN A 41 24.75 -0.96 -15.52
C GLN A 41 24.35 0.20 -16.42
N VAL A 42 25.17 1.25 -16.46
CA VAL A 42 25.00 2.39 -17.37
C VAL A 42 26.28 2.67 -18.11
N PRO A 43 26.24 3.09 -19.39
CA PRO A 43 27.43 3.46 -20.14
C PRO A 43 28.10 4.68 -19.52
N SER A 44 29.37 4.85 -19.76
CA SER A 44 30.10 6.07 -19.43
C SER A 44 29.91 7.11 -20.52
N LYS A 45 30.01 8.38 -20.14
CA LYS A 45 30.22 9.51 -21.06
C LYS A 45 31.32 10.41 -20.54
N LEU A 46 32.01 11.07 -21.47
CA LEU A 46 32.99 12.09 -21.12
C LEU A 46 32.27 13.38 -20.75
N ASP A 47 32.55 13.90 -19.55
CA ASP A 47 32.07 15.21 -19.13
C ASP A 47 32.86 16.29 -19.87
N PRO A 48 32.22 17.18 -20.66
CA PRO A 48 32.93 18.21 -21.43
C PRO A 48 33.57 19.29 -20.57
N ILE A 49 33.22 19.42 -19.30
CA ILE A 49 33.72 20.43 -18.39
C ILE A 49 34.96 19.91 -17.64
N THR A 50 34.82 18.72 -17.03
CA THR A 50 35.86 18.13 -16.19
C THR A 50 36.83 17.26 -16.98
N SER A 51 36.47 16.85 -18.21
CA SER A 51 37.18 15.84 -19.01
C SER A 51 37.35 14.50 -18.30
N GLU A 52 36.47 14.19 -17.35
CA GLU A 52 36.41 12.91 -16.66
C GLU A 52 35.27 12.05 -17.20
N TYR A 53 35.45 10.72 -17.12
CA TYR A 53 34.37 9.80 -17.45
C TYR A 53 33.38 9.71 -16.29
N VAL A 54 32.09 9.93 -16.57
CA VAL A 54 30.99 9.89 -15.61
C VAL A 54 29.90 8.95 -16.12
N PRO A 55 29.00 8.43 -15.24
CA PRO A 55 27.85 7.65 -15.68
C PRO A 55 26.94 8.48 -16.60
N ASP A 56 26.50 7.89 -17.71
CA ASP A 56 25.48 8.54 -18.56
C ASP A 56 24.08 8.34 -18.01
N TYR A 57 23.59 9.33 -17.25
CA TYR A 57 22.29 9.31 -16.65
C TYR A 57 21.12 9.34 -17.65
N ASN A 58 21.36 9.52 -18.95
CA ASN A 58 20.30 9.38 -19.95
C ASN A 58 19.81 7.94 -20.06
N TYR A 59 20.67 6.95 -19.76
CA TYR A 59 20.34 5.53 -19.78
C TYR A 59 19.86 4.98 -18.42
N VAL A 60 19.57 5.85 -17.46
CA VAL A 60 19.11 5.41 -16.16
C VAL A 60 17.65 4.96 -16.23
N LEU A 61 17.38 3.85 -15.59
CA LEU A 61 16.06 3.26 -15.47
C LEU A 61 15.32 3.82 -14.24
N ASN A 62 14.07 4.08 -14.44
CA ASN A 62 13.11 4.32 -13.38
C ASN A 62 12.27 3.05 -13.17
N ILE A 63 12.28 2.54 -11.96
CA ILE A 63 11.51 1.35 -11.57
C ILE A 63 10.35 1.83 -10.72
N LYS A 64 9.13 1.52 -11.18
CA LYS A 64 7.91 1.88 -10.44
C LYS A 64 7.77 1.05 -9.18
N GLU A 65 7.01 1.56 -8.24
CA GLU A 65 6.61 0.86 -7.01
C GLU A 65 5.96 -0.50 -7.29
N ASN A 66 6.03 -1.38 -6.31
CA ASN A 66 5.47 -2.72 -6.35
C ASN A 66 6.12 -3.62 -7.42
N LEU A 67 7.45 -3.51 -7.61
CA LEU A 67 8.19 -4.45 -8.46
C LEU A 67 8.19 -5.84 -7.84
N GLN A 68 7.80 -6.84 -8.61
CA GLN A 68 7.85 -8.24 -8.17
C GLN A 68 9.18 -8.91 -8.53
N VAL A 69 9.74 -9.58 -7.53
CA VAL A 69 10.95 -10.39 -7.65
C VAL A 69 10.70 -11.78 -7.07
N ALA A 70 11.38 -12.78 -7.57
CA ALA A 70 11.20 -14.15 -7.12
C ALA A 70 12.53 -14.77 -6.65
N SER A 71 12.41 -15.69 -5.69
CA SER A 71 13.52 -16.52 -5.27
C SER A 71 13.83 -17.62 -6.32
N ASN A 72 15.09 -18.03 -6.37
CA ASN A 72 15.53 -19.18 -7.17
C ASN A 72 15.47 -20.51 -6.39
N THR A 73 14.80 -20.51 -5.24
CA THR A 73 14.58 -21.71 -4.44
C THR A 73 13.57 -22.64 -5.10
N ALA A 74 13.56 -23.93 -4.72
CA ALA A 74 12.65 -24.94 -5.29
C ALA A 74 11.16 -24.54 -5.18
N ASN A 75 10.79 -23.80 -4.12
CA ASN A 75 9.43 -23.29 -3.89
C ASN A 75 9.35 -21.80 -4.25
N SER A 76 9.82 -21.41 -5.40
CA SER A 76 9.87 -20.01 -5.87
C SER A 76 8.93 -19.05 -5.12
N THR A 77 9.46 -18.35 -4.13
CA THR A 77 8.68 -17.39 -3.32
C THR A 77 8.78 -16.01 -3.93
N ASN A 78 7.63 -15.36 -4.09
CA ASN A 78 7.56 -13.99 -4.63
C ASN A 78 7.74 -12.95 -3.53
N PHE A 79 8.48 -11.91 -3.84
CA PHE A 79 8.67 -10.74 -3.01
C PHE A 79 8.27 -9.49 -3.78
N LEU A 80 7.77 -8.51 -3.06
CA LEU A 80 7.33 -7.21 -3.55
C LEU A 80 8.27 -6.13 -3.02
N ILE A 81 8.82 -5.31 -3.91
CA ILE A 81 9.54 -4.11 -3.55
C ILE A 81 8.54 -2.96 -3.57
N GLU A 82 8.14 -2.49 -2.40
CA GLU A 82 7.03 -1.52 -2.25
C GLU A 82 7.38 -0.13 -2.82
N ASP A 83 8.60 0.35 -2.59
CA ASP A 83 9.04 1.69 -3.00
C ASP A 83 9.60 1.71 -4.43
N SER A 84 9.38 2.82 -5.12
CA SER A 84 9.99 3.08 -6.43
C SER A 84 11.50 3.27 -6.34
N ILE A 85 12.19 3.10 -7.46
CA ILE A 85 13.65 3.23 -7.56
C ILE A 85 13.97 4.17 -8.70
N ASP A 86 14.65 5.27 -8.38
CA ASP A 86 15.24 6.19 -9.33
C ASP A 86 16.75 6.23 -9.10
N PHE A 87 17.52 5.67 -10.04
CA PHE A 87 18.97 5.65 -9.94
C PHE A 87 19.63 7.00 -10.29
N SER A 88 18.91 7.92 -10.90
CA SER A 88 19.44 9.26 -11.20
C SER A 88 19.51 10.14 -9.95
N PHE A 89 18.73 9.82 -8.93
CA PHE A 89 18.64 10.55 -7.69
C PHE A 89 19.49 9.88 -6.60
N SER A 90 20.30 10.68 -5.90
CA SER A 90 21.06 10.21 -4.74
C SER A 90 20.99 11.23 -3.62
N SER A 91 20.66 10.78 -2.41
CA SER A 91 20.60 11.61 -1.21
C SER A 91 21.11 10.84 0.00
N SER A 92 21.27 11.53 1.12
CA SER A 92 21.63 10.89 2.39
C SER A 92 20.57 9.88 2.87
N ALA A 93 19.29 10.10 2.53
CA ALA A 93 18.19 9.21 2.87
C ALA A 93 18.00 8.07 1.85
N ASP A 94 18.43 8.24 0.62
CA ASP A 94 18.32 7.25 -0.47
C ASP A 94 19.59 7.28 -1.34
N PRO A 95 20.72 6.78 -0.85
CA PRO A 95 21.98 6.83 -1.57
C PRO A 95 21.97 5.90 -2.79
N THR A 96 22.58 6.36 -3.88
CA THR A 96 22.95 5.54 -5.04
C THR A 96 24.46 5.28 -4.97
N ASP A 97 24.86 4.04 -4.75
CA ASP A 97 26.26 3.64 -4.81
C ASP A 97 26.68 3.52 -6.27
N ILE A 98 27.82 4.13 -6.61
CA ILE A 98 28.36 4.15 -7.97
C ILE A 98 29.79 3.52 -7.96
N SER A 99 30.00 2.55 -8.82
CA SER A 99 31.28 1.91 -9.01
C SER A 99 31.59 1.67 -10.49
N ILE A 100 32.85 1.58 -10.85
CA ILE A 100 33.25 1.21 -12.21
C ILE A 100 33.03 -0.28 -12.37
N TYR A 101 32.26 -0.68 -13.38
CA TYR A 101 31.96 -2.08 -13.68
C TYR A 101 32.94 -2.64 -14.73
N GLN A 102 33.17 -1.89 -15.80
CA GLN A 102 34.02 -2.32 -16.91
C GLN A 102 34.86 -1.16 -17.40
N ILE A 103 36.10 -1.47 -17.78
CA ILE A 103 37.06 -0.53 -18.41
C ILE A 103 37.35 -0.94 -19.85
N ASP A 104 37.66 0.02 -20.71
CA ASP A 104 38.07 -0.19 -22.07
C ASP A 104 39.59 -0.58 -22.17
N ASN A 105 40.07 -0.83 -23.39
CA ASN A 105 41.48 -1.16 -23.64
C ASN A 105 42.45 -0.01 -23.30
N ASN A 106 41.97 1.21 -23.16
CA ASN A 106 42.74 2.40 -22.80
C ASN A 106 42.65 2.72 -21.30
N ASN A 107 42.10 1.79 -20.50
CA ASN A 107 41.90 1.93 -19.06
C ASN A 107 40.88 3.03 -18.68
N ASN A 108 39.97 3.42 -19.59
CA ASN A 108 38.87 4.33 -19.30
C ASN A 108 37.64 3.56 -18.89
N PRO A 109 36.81 4.08 -17.96
CA PRO A 109 35.54 3.48 -17.63
C PRO A 109 34.62 3.35 -18.85
N GLN A 110 34.16 2.14 -19.15
CA GLN A 110 33.20 1.87 -20.23
C GLN A 110 31.79 1.76 -19.70
N TYR A 111 31.62 1.06 -18.56
CA TYR A 111 30.33 0.95 -17.85
C TYR A 111 30.51 1.19 -16.37
N TYR A 112 29.51 1.84 -15.77
CA TYR A 112 29.36 2.02 -14.33
C TYR A 112 28.27 1.09 -13.83
N LEU A 113 28.43 0.62 -12.60
CA LEU A 113 27.41 -0.12 -11.84
C LEU A 113 26.79 0.83 -10.84
N LEU A 114 25.48 1.05 -10.99
CA LEU A 114 24.65 1.76 -10.01
C LEU A 114 23.96 0.75 -9.12
N LYS A 115 23.92 1.01 -7.82
CA LYS A 115 23.29 0.14 -6.83
C LYS A 115 22.42 0.97 -5.89
N LYS A 116 21.22 0.48 -5.63
CA LYS A 116 20.31 0.97 -4.59
C LYS A 116 19.78 -0.17 -3.74
N LYS A 117 19.39 0.18 -2.52
CA LYS A 117 18.82 -0.75 -1.56
C LYS A 117 17.33 -0.44 -1.35
N ARG A 118 16.51 -1.50 -1.24
CA ARG A 118 15.09 -1.39 -0.96
C ARG A 118 14.64 -2.52 -0.05
N LYS A 119 13.58 -2.24 0.69
CA LYS A 119 12.87 -3.26 1.46
C LYS A 119 12.00 -4.10 0.52
N ALA A 120 12.09 -5.41 0.66
CA ALA A 120 11.24 -6.37 -0.03
C ALA A 120 10.44 -7.19 0.98
N VAL A 121 9.17 -7.43 0.65
CA VAL A 121 8.20 -8.13 1.49
C VAL A 121 7.69 -9.35 0.73
N SER A 122 7.61 -10.52 1.36
CA SER A 122 7.12 -11.73 0.73
C SER A 122 5.62 -11.65 0.45
N ALA A 123 5.28 -11.17 -0.74
CA ALA A 123 3.90 -10.94 -1.14
C ALA A 123 3.72 -11.09 -2.65
N THR A 124 2.49 -11.44 -3.04
CA THR A 124 2.00 -11.44 -4.43
C THR A 124 0.76 -10.57 -4.50
N ILE A 125 0.66 -9.74 -5.55
CA ILE A 125 -0.51 -8.90 -5.78
C ILE A 125 -1.59 -9.72 -6.46
N ASN A 126 -2.78 -9.72 -5.86
CA ASN A 126 -4.00 -10.26 -6.45
C ASN A 126 -5.02 -9.15 -6.63
N SER A 127 -5.98 -9.36 -7.52
CA SER A 127 -7.04 -8.41 -7.81
C SER A 127 -8.38 -9.12 -7.94
N ILE A 128 -9.40 -8.48 -7.38
CA ILE A 128 -10.81 -8.90 -7.53
C ILE A 128 -11.64 -7.67 -7.88
N THR A 129 -12.69 -7.87 -8.64
CA THR A 129 -13.66 -6.83 -8.97
C THR A 129 -15.01 -7.15 -8.36
N HIS A 130 -15.71 -6.14 -7.84
CA HIS A 130 -17.06 -6.28 -7.31
C HIS A 130 -17.92 -5.11 -7.80
N THR A 131 -19.10 -5.43 -8.35
CA THR A 131 -20.04 -4.41 -8.86
C THR A 131 -21.16 -4.18 -7.86
N PHE A 132 -21.35 -2.93 -7.47
CA PHE A 132 -22.44 -2.49 -6.64
C PHE A 132 -23.60 -1.95 -7.47
N GLY A 133 -24.82 -2.23 -7.01
CA GLY A 133 -26.04 -1.59 -7.47
C GLY A 133 -26.28 -0.25 -6.77
N PRO A 134 -27.55 0.12 -6.51
CA PRO A 134 -27.88 1.29 -5.70
C PRO A 134 -27.19 1.27 -4.33
N ALA A 135 -26.94 2.44 -3.75
CA ALA A 135 -26.27 2.57 -2.47
C ALA A 135 -26.97 1.77 -1.36
N GLU A 136 -26.23 0.91 -0.71
CA GLU A 136 -26.66 0.18 0.48
C GLU A 136 -25.83 0.62 1.68
N LYS A 137 -26.52 0.88 2.82
CA LYS A 137 -25.84 1.29 4.05
C LYS A 137 -24.97 0.17 4.59
N PHE A 138 -23.72 0.52 4.92
CA PHE A 138 -22.75 -0.41 5.48
C PHE A 138 -22.58 -1.69 4.62
N ALA A 139 -22.65 -1.51 3.30
CA ALA A 139 -22.42 -2.59 2.36
C ALA A 139 -21.08 -3.29 2.65
N THR A 140 -21.06 -4.59 2.48
CA THR A 140 -19.87 -5.42 2.72
C THR A 140 -19.47 -6.22 1.49
N ILE A 141 -18.17 -6.43 1.32
CA ILE A 141 -17.59 -7.38 0.37
C ILE A 141 -16.78 -8.39 1.15
N GLN A 142 -16.88 -9.65 0.80
CA GLN A 142 -16.04 -10.70 1.33
C GLN A 142 -15.04 -11.15 0.26
N ILE A 143 -13.78 -11.20 0.65
CA ILE A 143 -12.68 -11.71 -0.17
C ILE A 143 -12.23 -13.02 0.45
N GLU A 144 -12.47 -14.10 -0.29
CA GLU A 144 -12.04 -15.44 0.11
C GLU A 144 -10.65 -15.73 -0.44
N GLY A 145 -9.75 -16.20 0.39
CA GLY A 145 -8.40 -16.55 0.01
C GLY A 145 -7.52 -16.93 1.19
N ALA A 146 -6.57 -17.80 0.94
CA ALA A 146 -5.58 -18.15 1.96
C ALA A 146 -4.47 -17.10 2.03
N ASN A 147 -3.94 -16.90 3.23
CA ASN A 147 -2.77 -16.06 3.47
C ASN A 147 -2.90 -14.62 2.95
N ILE A 148 -4.07 -14.01 3.11
CA ILE A 148 -4.27 -12.60 2.81
C ILE A 148 -3.48 -11.78 3.86
N ILE A 149 -2.62 -10.88 3.39
CA ILE A 149 -1.77 -10.03 4.25
C ILE A 149 -2.47 -8.72 4.54
N LYS A 150 -2.83 -7.98 3.48
CA LYS A 150 -3.46 -6.64 3.56
C LYS A 150 -4.09 -6.25 2.24
N ILE A 151 -4.98 -5.27 2.28
CA ILE A 151 -5.42 -4.56 1.08
C ILE A 151 -4.29 -3.64 0.62
N LEU A 152 -4.04 -3.60 -0.69
CA LEU A 152 -3.06 -2.70 -1.29
C LEU A 152 -3.74 -1.38 -1.66
N ASP A 153 -4.80 -1.45 -2.45
CA ASP A 153 -5.64 -0.32 -2.80
C ASP A 153 -7.02 -0.78 -3.28
N VAL A 154 -7.96 0.16 -3.28
CA VAL A 154 -9.31 -0.02 -3.80
C VAL A 154 -9.62 1.19 -4.68
N THR A 155 -9.99 0.94 -5.95
CA THR A 155 -10.35 1.98 -6.91
C THR A 155 -11.73 1.69 -7.50
N ASP A 156 -12.50 2.73 -7.77
CA ASP A 156 -13.79 2.60 -8.44
C ASP A 156 -13.68 2.76 -9.96
N SER A 157 -14.77 2.51 -10.67
CA SER A 157 -14.84 2.63 -12.14
C SER A 157 -14.61 4.05 -12.64
N ASP A 158 -14.78 5.07 -11.79
CA ASP A 158 -14.56 6.48 -12.12
C ASP A 158 -13.12 6.92 -11.82
N GLY A 159 -12.28 6.01 -11.34
CA GLY A 159 -10.89 6.26 -11.02
C GLY A 159 -10.65 6.86 -9.64
N ASN A 160 -11.67 6.96 -8.78
CA ASN A 160 -11.48 7.44 -7.42
C ASN A 160 -10.88 6.33 -6.54
N THR A 161 -10.05 6.75 -5.58
CA THR A 161 -9.44 5.86 -4.59
C THR A 161 -10.26 5.80 -3.32
N TRP A 162 -10.41 4.62 -2.75
CA TRP A 162 -11.04 4.36 -1.48
C TRP A 162 -9.96 4.08 -0.43
N SER A 163 -10.02 4.79 0.69
CA SER A 163 -9.00 4.72 1.75
C SER A 163 -9.40 3.75 2.85
N GLU A 164 -8.47 2.88 3.24
CA GLU A 164 -8.64 2.05 4.42
C GLU A 164 -8.46 2.88 5.68
N VAL A 165 -9.40 2.76 6.62
CA VAL A 165 -9.39 3.45 7.91
C VAL A 165 -9.58 2.46 9.05
N PRO A 166 -9.05 2.74 10.26
CA PRO A 166 -9.27 1.88 11.43
C PRO A 166 -10.74 1.76 11.85
N TYR A 167 -11.52 2.82 11.64
CA TYR A 167 -12.96 2.89 11.91
C TYR A 167 -13.61 3.91 10.97
N LEU A 168 -14.86 3.64 10.56
CA LEU A 168 -15.55 4.44 9.54
C LEU A 168 -15.76 5.92 9.92
N ALA A 169 -15.76 6.27 11.19
CA ALA A 169 -15.88 7.66 11.63
C ALA A 169 -14.59 8.48 11.43
N GLN A 170 -13.46 7.84 11.12
CA GLN A 170 -12.22 8.55 10.80
C GLN A 170 -12.30 9.08 9.37
N ASP A 171 -12.40 10.39 9.21
CA ASP A 171 -12.52 11.07 7.92
C ASP A 171 -11.20 11.62 7.38
N MET A 172 -10.13 11.57 8.16
CA MET A 172 -8.81 12.07 7.77
C MET A 172 -7.80 10.95 7.66
N VAL A 173 -7.04 10.96 6.57
CA VAL A 173 -5.92 10.03 6.30
C VAL A 173 -4.66 10.82 5.98
N TYR A 174 -3.51 10.20 6.27
CA TYR A 174 -2.22 10.76 5.86
C TYR A 174 -1.85 10.21 4.49
N GLU A 175 -1.63 11.11 3.54
CA GLU A 175 -1.08 10.80 2.23
C GLU A 175 0.42 11.14 2.19
N LYS A 176 1.21 10.20 1.68
CA LYS A 176 2.64 10.39 1.44
C LYS A 176 2.83 10.99 0.05
N ILE A 177 3.26 12.24 -0.02
CA ILE A 177 3.52 12.93 -1.29
C ILE A 177 5.02 13.14 -1.49
N PRO A 178 5.56 13.03 -2.73
CA PRO A 178 6.95 13.34 -2.99
C PRO A 178 7.25 14.81 -2.70
N ASN A 179 8.33 15.08 -1.99
CA ASN A 179 8.81 16.43 -1.75
C ASN A 179 9.62 16.91 -2.95
N ASN A 180 8.99 17.59 -3.87
CA ASN A 180 9.62 18.14 -5.05
C ASN A 180 9.08 19.55 -5.33
N LYS A 181 9.67 20.24 -6.30
CA LYS A 181 9.32 21.62 -6.65
C LYS A 181 7.83 21.80 -6.99
N SER A 182 7.17 20.78 -7.53
CA SER A 182 5.76 20.86 -7.89
C SER A 182 4.83 20.72 -6.70
N THR A 183 5.29 20.09 -5.60
CA THR A 183 4.49 19.88 -4.39
C THR A 183 4.69 20.97 -3.35
N ASP A 184 5.90 21.48 -3.17
CA ASP A 184 6.17 22.65 -2.31
C ASP A 184 7.46 23.36 -2.72
N PHE A 185 7.31 24.58 -3.24
CA PHE A 185 8.44 25.41 -3.68
C PHE A 185 9.38 25.82 -2.52
N ASN A 186 8.84 25.95 -1.30
CA ASN A 186 9.64 26.39 -0.15
C ASN A 186 10.63 25.33 0.34
N PHE A 187 10.37 24.05 0.04
CA PHE A 187 11.18 22.90 0.45
C PHE A 187 12.04 22.31 -0.65
N GLU A 188 12.14 22.97 -1.80
CA GLU A 188 12.93 22.47 -2.94
C GLU A 188 14.38 22.16 -2.57
N GLY A 189 15.00 22.95 -1.69
CA GLY A 189 16.37 22.73 -1.23
C GLY A 189 16.56 21.56 -0.27
N ASP A 190 15.49 21.11 0.37
CA ASP A 190 15.53 20.09 1.42
C ASP A 190 15.06 18.72 0.96
N ASN A 191 14.66 18.57 -0.32
CA ASN A 191 14.12 17.33 -0.85
C ASN A 191 15.14 16.16 -0.78
N ALA A 192 16.43 16.44 -0.79
CA ALA A 192 17.49 15.44 -0.61
C ALA A 192 17.50 14.83 0.81
N GLN A 193 17.10 15.60 1.81
CA GLN A 193 17.04 15.15 3.21
C GLN A 193 15.65 14.70 3.61
N VAL A 194 14.61 15.33 3.03
CA VAL A 194 13.21 15.05 3.30
C VAL A 194 12.50 14.72 1.98
N PRO A 195 12.65 13.49 1.47
CA PRO A 195 12.15 13.12 0.14
C PRO A 195 10.64 13.03 0.05
N TYR A 196 9.92 12.94 1.19
CA TYR A 196 8.48 12.84 1.25
C TYR A 196 7.90 13.73 2.32
N LEU A 197 6.72 14.28 2.05
CA LEU A 197 5.89 15.01 3.00
C LEU A 197 4.64 14.19 3.32
N LEU A 198 4.11 14.35 4.53
CA LEU A 198 2.81 13.80 4.91
C LEU A 198 1.77 14.91 4.81
N ARG A 199 0.80 14.72 3.93
CA ARG A 199 -0.37 15.58 3.80
C ARG A 199 -1.54 14.93 4.51
N LEU A 200 -2.26 15.72 5.31
CA LEU A 200 -3.52 15.30 5.89
C LEU A 200 -4.63 15.58 4.87
N GLU A 201 -5.35 14.55 4.48
CA GLU A 201 -6.43 14.62 3.51
C GLU A 201 -7.74 14.11 4.11
N LYS A 202 -8.85 14.87 3.88
CA LYS A 202 -10.19 14.42 4.24
C LYS A 202 -10.70 13.50 3.14
N THR A 203 -11.08 12.27 3.51
CA THR A 203 -11.62 11.29 2.57
C THR A 203 -13.04 10.90 2.95
N GLN A 204 -13.94 11.00 1.98
CA GLN A 204 -15.31 10.50 2.11
C GLN A 204 -15.40 9.03 1.68
N ARG A 205 -14.57 8.62 0.70
CA ARG A 205 -14.50 7.26 0.19
C ARG A 205 -13.59 6.43 1.07
N ARG A 206 -14.15 5.73 2.05
CA ARG A 206 -13.40 4.95 3.03
C ARG A 206 -14.07 3.64 3.37
N PHE A 207 -13.28 2.69 3.82
CA PHE A 207 -13.73 1.39 4.24
C PHE A 207 -12.90 0.88 5.43
N VAL A 208 -13.43 -0.11 6.13
CA VAL A 208 -12.74 -0.85 7.19
C VAL A 208 -12.57 -2.28 6.73
N SER A 209 -11.39 -2.86 6.89
CA SER A 209 -11.13 -4.27 6.65
C SER A 209 -11.05 -5.05 7.96
N ARG A 210 -11.67 -6.25 7.99
CA ARG A 210 -11.64 -7.16 9.12
C ARG A 210 -11.62 -8.61 8.65
N PHE A 211 -10.76 -9.41 9.26
CA PHE A 211 -10.82 -10.86 9.06
C PHE A 211 -11.99 -11.45 9.84
N LYS A 212 -12.85 -12.21 9.17
CA LYS A 212 -13.91 -13.03 9.79
C LYS A 212 -13.38 -14.36 10.30
N ASP A 213 -12.43 -14.90 9.55
CA ASP A 213 -11.71 -16.11 9.86
C ASP A 213 -10.33 -16.11 9.16
N GLN A 214 -9.63 -17.24 9.14
CA GLN A 214 -8.30 -17.36 8.53
C GLN A 214 -8.28 -17.21 7.00
N THR A 215 -9.43 -17.30 6.35
CA THR A 215 -9.55 -17.33 4.88
C THR A 215 -10.43 -16.24 4.31
N THR A 216 -11.16 -15.52 5.17
CA THR A 216 -12.16 -14.54 4.73
C THR A 216 -11.84 -13.17 5.28
N LEU A 217 -11.54 -12.23 4.39
CA LEU A 217 -11.40 -10.81 4.69
C LEU A 217 -12.67 -10.08 4.27
N GLU A 218 -13.30 -9.37 5.19
CA GLU A 218 -14.47 -8.54 4.94
C GLU A 218 -14.08 -7.06 4.87
N LEU A 219 -14.54 -6.36 3.82
CA LEU A 219 -14.48 -4.93 3.69
C LEU A 219 -15.86 -4.36 3.95
N GLN A 220 -15.98 -3.41 4.88
CA GLN A 220 -17.21 -2.71 5.20
C GLN A 220 -17.08 -1.25 4.78
N PHE A 221 -18.06 -0.75 4.03
CA PHE A 221 -18.14 0.61 3.52
C PHE A 221 -19.06 1.48 4.40
N GLY A 222 -19.13 2.77 4.08
CA GLY A 222 -19.94 3.73 4.82
C GLY A 222 -21.44 3.64 4.54
N ALA A 223 -22.18 4.62 5.04
CA ALA A 223 -23.63 4.67 4.95
C ALA A 223 -24.17 5.89 4.17
N GLY A 224 -23.31 6.85 3.80
CA GLY A 224 -23.67 8.07 3.08
C GLY A 224 -23.94 7.83 1.60
N THR A 225 -24.58 8.79 0.96
CA THR A 225 -24.82 8.79 -0.49
C THR A 225 -23.90 9.79 -1.17
N ALA A 226 -23.32 9.41 -2.32
CA ALA A 226 -22.39 10.26 -3.07
C ALA A 226 -23.05 11.50 -3.72
N THR A 227 -24.37 11.66 -3.63
CA THR A 227 -25.15 12.72 -4.24
C THR A 227 -25.64 13.79 -3.25
N GLY A 228 -25.24 13.70 -1.98
CA GLY A 228 -25.55 14.72 -0.98
C GLY A 228 -24.68 15.94 -1.16
N GLU A 229 -25.24 17.14 -1.18
CA GLU A 229 -24.49 18.36 -0.90
C GLU A 229 -23.84 18.16 0.46
N ASP A 230 -22.51 18.26 0.47
CA ASP A 230 -21.66 18.01 1.62
C ASP A 230 -22.08 18.85 2.81
N ASP A 231 -21.97 18.31 4.00
CA ASP A 231 -22.13 18.89 5.33
C ASP A 231 -23.47 18.64 6.03
N GLU A 232 -24.00 17.43 5.97
CA GLU A 232 -24.82 17.03 7.10
C GLU A 232 -23.91 16.56 8.23
N ASP A 233 -23.43 17.51 9.01
CA ASP A 233 -22.90 17.28 10.34
C ASP A 233 -23.85 16.38 11.11
N ILE A 234 -23.31 15.43 11.90
CA ILE A 234 -24.09 14.64 12.88
C ILE A 234 -24.77 15.56 13.89
N THR A 235 -24.33 16.78 14.05
CA THR A 235 -24.99 17.82 14.81
C THR A 235 -26.33 18.13 14.16
N PRO A 236 -27.45 17.74 14.78
CA PRO A 236 -28.76 18.11 14.26
C PRO A 236 -28.77 19.63 14.09
N ASN A 237 -29.14 20.10 12.90
CA ASN A 237 -29.26 21.52 12.63
C ASN A 237 -30.04 22.17 13.80
N PRO A 238 -29.47 23.14 14.52
CA PRO A 238 -30.12 23.78 15.66
C PRO A 238 -31.53 24.31 15.35
N ASN A 239 -31.77 24.68 14.07
CA ASN A 239 -33.09 25.07 13.58
C ASN A 239 -34.08 23.89 13.53
N ASN A 240 -33.63 22.67 13.47
CA ASN A 240 -34.48 21.46 13.47
C ASN A 240 -34.73 20.92 14.88
N VAL A 241 -33.95 21.34 15.88
CA VAL A 241 -34.10 20.88 17.29
C VAL A 241 -34.99 21.81 18.08
N GLY A 242 -35.55 22.86 17.48
CA GLY A 242 -36.47 23.78 18.16
C GLY A 242 -35.83 24.67 19.24
N ILE A 243 -34.51 24.67 19.37
CA ILE A 243 -33.79 25.49 20.33
C ILE A 243 -33.72 26.90 19.76
N GLY A 244 -34.59 27.75 20.25
CA GLY A 244 -34.62 29.17 19.90
C GLY A 244 -35.91 29.72 19.32
N LEU A 245 -36.94 28.87 19.12
CA LEU A 245 -38.26 29.32 18.64
C LEU A 245 -39.35 28.91 19.61
N PRO A 246 -39.92 29.86 20.35
CA PRO A 246 -40.91 29.55 21.40
C PRO A 246 -42.27 29.02 20.91
N PHE A 247 -42.51 28.94 19.58
CA PHE A 247 -43.83 28.63 19.03
C PHE A 247 -43.86 27.66 17.84
N SER A 248 -42.78 26.97 17.47
CA SER A 248 -42.87 26.04 16.34
C SER A 248 -42.88 24.58 16.83
N GLN A 249 -44.08 24.10 17.13
CA GLN A 249 -44.29 22.69 17.51
C GLN A 249 -44.09 21.70 16.38
N ASP A 250 -44.08 22.15 15.12
CA ASP A 250 -44.00 21.26 13.94
C ASP A 250 -42.58 20.77 13.66
N LYS A 251 -41.55 21.38 14.24
CA LYS A 251 -40.16 20.97 13.97
C LYS A 251 -39.64 19.87 14.88
N LEU A 252 -40.28 19.61 16.01
CA LEU A 252 -39.90 18.53 16.92
C LEU A 252 -40.26 17.13 16.39
N THR A 253 -41.29 17.03 15.54
CA THR A 253 -41.72 15.76 14.95
C THR A 253 -40.88 15.32 13.75
N THR A 254 -40.19 16.22 13.10
CA THR A 254 -39.29 15.94 11.95
C THR A 254 -37.81 15.78 12.34
N ALA A 255 -37.44 16.25 13.51
CA ALA A 255 -36.05 16.35 13.93
C ALA A 255 -35.39 15.04 14.36
N TYR A 256 -36.16 14.05 14.72
CA TYR A 256 -35.66 12.78 15.25
C TYR A 256 -36.21 11.56 14.50
N SER A 257 -35.99 11.51 13.18
CA SER A 257 -36.12 10.24 12.52
C SER A 257 -34.78 9.47 12.68
N PRO A 258 -34.77 8.31 13.34
CA PRO A 258 -33.56 7.48 13.43
C PRO A 258 -33.00 7.12 12.05
N SER A 259 -33.83 7.19 11.00
CA SER A 259 -33.40 6.97 9.62
C SER A 259 -32.48 8.08 9.09
N ASN A 260 -32.58 9.31 9.60
CA ASN A 260 -31.68 10.39 9.18
C ASN A 260 -30.29 10.27 9.81
N PHE A 261 -30.18 9.74 11.02
CA PHE A 261 -28.90 9.46 11.66
C PHE A 261 -28.07 8.38 10.93
N THR A 262 -28.72 7.51 10.19
CA THR A 262 -28.06 6.41 9.49
C THR A 262 -27.70 6.71 8.03
N LEU A 263 -27.98 7.94 7.56
CA LEU A 263 -27.70 8.39 6.18
C LEU A 263 -26.62 9.49 6.13
N THR A 264 -25.92 9.74 7.21
CA THR A 264 -24.91 10.79 7.26
C THR A 264 -23.58 10.33 6.67
N ASP A 265 -22.89 11.21 5.94
CA ASP A 265 -21.52 11.01 5.43
C ASP A 265 -20.46 10.88 6.53
N SER A 266 -20.87 11.04 7.78
CA SER A 266 -19.99 10.89 8.96
C SER A 266 -19.29 9.54 9.04
N TYR A 267 -19.89 8.49 8.46
CA TYR A 267 -19.27 7.16 8.34
C TYR A 267 -18.69 6.90 6.93
N GLY A 268 -18.59 7.94 6.08
CA GLY A 268 -18.20 7.82 4.71
C GLY A 268 -19.33 7.40 3.78
N VAL A 269 -19.11 7.51 2.49
CA VAL A 269 -20.09 7.16 1.46
C VAL A 269 -20.18 5.65 1.25
N ALA A 270 -21.35 5.18 0.82
CA ALA A 270 -21.53 3.82 0.34
C ALA A 270 -21.20 3.75 -1.16
N PRO A 271 -20.57 2.68 -1.67
CA PRO A 271 -20.42 2.49 -3.10
C PRO A 271 -21.80 2.37 -3.76
N SER A 272 -22.00 3.08 -4.89
CA SER A 272 -23.28 3.13 -5.60
C SER A 272 -23.07 3.09 -7.10
N ASN A 273 -23.75 2.15 -7.77
CA ASN A 273 -23.71 1.98 -9.23
C ASN A 273 -22.28 2.03 -9.81
N THR A 274 -21.33 1.41 -9.15
CA THR A 274 -19.90 1.41 -9.49
C THR A 274 -19.31 0.02 -9.37
N THR A 275 -18.22 -0.21 -10.10
CA THR A 275 -17.43 -1.43 -9.95
C THR A 275 -16.14 -1.09 -9.21
N LEU A 276 -15.93 -1.71 -8.06
CA LEU A 276 -14.69 -1.58 -7.31
C LEU A 276 -13.69 -2.62 -7.78
N THR A 277 -12.48 -2.18 -8.06
CA THR A 277 -11.30 -3.03 -8.25
C THR A 277 -10.49 -3.00 -6.96
N ILE A 278 -10.37 -4.16 -6.33
CA ILE A 278 -9.68 -4.31 -5.05
C ILE A 278 -8.40 -5.07 -5.32
N ARG A 279 -7.24 -4.45 -5.08
CA ARG A 279 -5.94 -5.14 -5.10
C ARG A 279 -5.52 -5.46 -3.68
N TYR A 280 -5.07 -6.67 -3.47
CA TYR A 280 -4.67 -7.15 -2.15
C TYR A 280 -3.44 -8.04 -2.24
N LEU A 281 -2.73 -8.15 -1.13
CA LEU A 281 -1.50 -8.92 -1.02
C LEU A 281 -1.79 -10.26 -0.37
N THR A 282 -1.25 -11.32 -0.97
CA THR A 282 -1.22 -12.67 -0.39
C THR A 282 0.20 -13.19 -0.31
N GLY A 283 0.46 -14.09 0.61
CA GLY A 283 1.78 -14.70 0.81
C GLY A 283 2.13 -14.82 2.30
N GLY A 284 3.40 -14.66 2.61
CA GLY A 284 3.87 -14.83 3.99
C GLY A 284 4.00 -16.30 4.41
N GLY A 285 3.91 -16.53 5.71
CA GLY A 285 4.14 -17.85 6.30
C GLY A 285 5.63 -18.17 6.49
N ILE A 286 5.90 -19.24 7.25
CA ILE A 286 7.26 -19.68 7.59
C ILE A 286 8.07 -20.01 6.33
N SER A 287 7.43 -20.56 5.30
CA SER A 287 8.08 -20.93 4.03
C SER A 287 8.63 -19.73 3.24
N SER A 288 8.21 -18.53 3.57
CA SER A 288 8.69 -17.31 2.91
C SER A 288 10.00 -16.75 3.48
N ASN A 289 10.54 -17.35 4.53
CA ASN A 289 11.87 -17.04 5.06
C ASN A 289 12.96 -17.65 4.15
N VAL A 290 13.27 -16.98 3.06
CA VAL A 290 14.26 -17.47 2.08
C VAL A 290 15.68 -17.15 2.50
N PRO A 291 16.69 -18.01 2.17
CA PRO A 291 18.09 -17.73 2.46
C PRO A 291 18.62 -16.50 1.73
N SER A 292 19.79 -16.02 2.19
CA SER A 292 20.54 -14.97 1.48
C SER A 292 20.92 -15.39 0.06
N ASN A 293 21.06 -14.41 -0.85
CA ASN A 293 21.46 -14.58 -2.24
C ASN A 293 20.53 -15.49 -3.07
N THR A 294 19.25 -15.55 -2.72
CA THR A 294 18.25 -16.33 -3.45
C THR A 294 17.25 -15.51 -4.24
N LEU A 295 17.05 -14.23 -3.89
CA LEU A 295 16.17 -13.33 -4.64
C LEU A 295 16.94 -12.76 -5.84
N THR A 296 16.82 -13.42 -7.00
CA THR A 296 17.64 -13.07 -8.16
C THR A 296 16.83 -12.81 -9.43
N LYS A 297 15.53 -13.13 -9.43
CA LYS A 297 14.72 -13.06 -10.64
C LYS A 297 13.71 -11.92 -10.56
N VAL A 298 13.80 -10.97 -11.47
CA VAL A 298 12.75 -9.96 -11.71
C VAL A 298 11.63 -10.61 -12.52
N THR A 299 10.39 -10.55 -12.04
CA THR A 299 9.23 -11.20 -12.68
C THR A 299 8.32 -10.22 -13.40
N ASP A 300 8.37 -8.93 -13.06
CA ASP A 300 7.53 -7.87 -13.65
C ASP A 300 8.39 -6.79 -14.31
N GLY A 301 8.96 -7.11 -15.50
CA GLY A 301 9.76 -6.17 -16.28
C GLY A 301 8.98 -4.96 -16.83
N GLY A 302 7.64 -5.03 -16.85
CA GLY A 302 6.79 -3.94 -17.32
C GLY A 302 6.84 -2.69 -16.45
N LYS A 303 7.34 -2.81 -15.22
CA LYS A 303 7.52 -1.69 -14.29
C LYS A 303 8.86 -0.95 -14.45
N ILE A 304 9.78 -1.49 -15.24
CA ILE A 304 11.09 -0.93 -15.51
C ILE A 304 11.00 -0.10 -16.79
N LYS A 305 11.33 1.19 -16.71
CA LYS A 305 11.25 2.10 -17.87
C LYS A 305 12.41 3.09 -17.89
N PHE A 306 12.81 3.46 -19.10
CA PHE A 306 13.70 4.61 -19.28
C PHE A 306 12.93 5.92 -19.05
N SER A 307 13.61 6.92 -18.53
CA SER A 307 13.09 8.29 -18.43
C SER A 307 13.17 9.02 -19.78
N ASN A 308 14.16 8.68 -20.61
CA ASN A 308 14.40 9.28 -21.92
C ASN A 308 13.94 8.37 -23.07
N PHE A 309 13.50 8.98 -24.18
CA PHE A 309 12.93 8.27 -25.33
C PHE A 309 13.88 8.17 -26.54
N ASN A 310 14.89 9.03 -26.64
CA ASN A 310 15.85 9.07 -27.76
C ASN A 310 17.17 8.42 -27.39
N LEU A 311 17.14 7.11 -27.13
CA LEU A 311 18.30 6.33 -26.75
C LEU A 311 18.73 5.44 -27.91
N ASP A 312 20.05 5.14 -27.99
CA ASP A 312 20.55 4.08 -28.86
C ASP A 312 19.96 2.74 -28.42
N GLU A 313 19.33 2.05 -29.36
CA GLU A 313 18.54 0.84 -29.08
C GLU A 313 19.40 -0.30 -28.54
N VAL A 314 20.61 -0.46 -29.06
CA VAL A 314 21.53 -1.54 -28.66
C VAL A 314 21.97 -1.33 -27.21
N THR A 315 22.41 -0.11 -26.89
CA THR A 315 22.84 0.27 -25.54
C THR A 315 21.66 0.23 -24.56
N ALA A 316 20.48 0.71 -24.95
CA ALA A 316 19.28 0.68 -24.13
C ALA A 316 18.88 -0.76 -23.78
N ASN A 317 18.87 -1.67 -24.76
CA ASN A 317 18.59 -3.09 -24.51
C ASN A 317 19.60 -3.73 -23.58
N TYR A 318 20.89 -3.42 -23.73
CA TYR A 318 21.94 -3.90 -22.82
C TYR A 318 21.69 -3.42 -21.40
N VAL A 319 21.45 -2.14 -21.21
CA VAL A 319 21.16 -1.54 -19.90
C VAL A 319 19.91 -2.14 -19.26
N PHE A 320 18.82 -2.29 -20.02
CA PHE A 320 17.58 -2.90 -19.54
C PHE A 320 17.79 -4.32 -19.01
N ASN A 321 18.56 -5.12 -19.76
CA ASN A 321 18.86 -6.51 -19.39
C ASN A 321 19.93 -6.63 -18.28
N SER A 322 20.60 -5.53 -17.92
CA SER A 322 21.58 -5.50 -16.84
C SER A 322 20.99 -5.40 -15.44
N VAL A 323 19.66 -5.19 -15.33
CA VAL A 323 19.00 -5.09 -14.03
C VAL A 323 19.04 -6.43 -13.30
N LEU A 324 19.66 -6.41 -12.14
CA LEU A 324 19.78 -7.56 -11.26
C LEU A 324 19.31 -7.20 -9.86
N VAL A 325 18.82 -8.19 -9.15
CA VAL A 325 18.39 -8.07 -7.76
C VAL A 325 19.10 -9.14 -6.94
N ASN A 326 19.49 -8.80 -5.72
CA ASN A 326 20.05 -9.75 -4.77
C ASN A 326 19.62 -9.39 -3.33
N ASN A 327 19.37 -10.40 -2.49
CA ASN A 327 19.21 -10.21 -1.06
C ASN A 327 20.48 -10.64 -0.32
N PRO A 328 21.30 -9.71 0.17
CA PRO A 328 22.53 -10.05 0.88
C PRO A 328 22.28 -10.78 2.20
N ASN A 329 21.11 -10.52 2.80
CA ASN A 329 20.68 -11.15 4.04
C ASN A 329 19.48 -12.08 3.81
N ALA A 330 19.32 -13.08 4.65
CA ALA A 330 18.13 -13.93 4.63
C ALA A 330 16.86 -13.12 4.94
N ALA A 331 15.74 -13.49 4.30
CA ALA A 331 14.45 -12.95 4.65
C ALA A 331 13.99 -13.55 6.00
N THR A 332 13.42 -12.72 6.84
CA THR A 332 13.01 -13.07 8.22
C THR A 332 11.64 -12.49 8.55
N GLY A 333 11.01 -13.01 9.60
CA GLY A 333 9.72 -12.50 10.08
C GLY A 333 8.52 -13.18 9.45
N GLY A 334 8.72 -14.05 8.45
CA GLY A 334 7.63 -14.86 7.91
C GLY A 334 7.12 -15.84 8.97
N LYS A 335 5.83 -15.77 9.27
CA LYS A 335 5.16 -16.59 10.30
C LYS A 335 3.76 -16.94 9.78
N ASP A 336 3.31 -18.14 10.12
CA ASP A 336 1.93 -18.54 9.90
C ASP A 336 1.01 -17.75 10.85
N GLY A 337 -0.26 -17.68 10.52
CA GLY A 337 -1.22 -16.91 11.31
C GLY A 337 -1.36 -17.38 12.75
N ASP A 338 -2.02 -16.56 13.55
CA ASP A 338 -2.28 -16.87 14.96
C ASP A 338 -3.05 -18.19 15.09
N THR A 339 -2.57 -19.06 15.94
CA THR A 339 -3.36 -20.21 16.39
C THR A 339 -4.50 -19.75 17.31
N ILE A 340 -5.51 -20.57 17.50
CA ILE A 340 -6.64 -20.24 18.38
C ILE A 340 -6.15 -19.84 19.79
N GLU A 341 -5.15 -20.52 20.31
CA GLU A 341 -4.60 -20.23 21.64
C GLU A 341 -3.81 -18.92 21.67
N GLU A 342 -3.01 -18.65 20.64
CA GLU A 342 -2.31 -17.37 20.51
C GLU A 342 -3.28 -16.21 20.37
N LEU A 343 -4.34 -16.39 19.56
CA LEU A 343 -5.40 -15.39 19.37
C LEU A 343 -6.08 -15.07 20.70
N ARG A 344 -6.43 -16.07 21.51
CA ARG A 344 -6.99 -15.88 22.85
C ARG A 344 -6.03 -15.14 23.76
N PHE A 345 -4.79 -15.61 23.81
CA PHE A 345 -3.76 -15.03 24.68
C PHE A 345 -3.47 -13.57 24.30
N ASN A 346 -3.25 -13.30 23.01
CA ASN A 346 -2.96 -11.96 22.52
C ASN A 346 -4.14 -11.00 22.75
N SER A 347 -5.38 -11.46 22.51
CA SER A 347 -6.58 -10.63 22.72
C SER A 347 -6.82 -10.24 24.19
N LEU A 348 -6.37 -11.06 25.14
CA LEU A 348 -6.49 -10.76 26.56
C LEU A 348 -5.37 -9.85 27.09
N ASN A 349 -4.26 -9.72 26.34
CA ASN A 349 -3.09 -8.95 26.73
C ASN A 349 -2.91 -7.65 25.91
N THR A 350 -3.90 -7.31 25.07
CA THR A 350 -3.96 -6.05 24.33
C THR A 350 -4.58 -4.96 25.22
#